data_cbb6c89e5a96ca67da4bd4207a0fecf3
#
_entry.id   cbb6c89e5a96ca67da4bd4207a0fecf3
#
_cell.length_a   1.000
_cell.length_b   1.000
_cell.length_c   1.000
_cell.angle_alpha   90.00
_cell.angle_beta   90.00
_cell.angle_gamma   90.00
#
_symmetry.space_group_name_H-M   'P 1'
#
loop_
_entity.id
_entity.type
_entity.pdbx_description
1 polymer ?
#
loop_
_entity_poly.entity_id
_entity_poly.type
_entity_poly.pdbx_seq_one_letter_code
_entity_poly.pdbx_strand_id
1 'polypeptide(L)'
;MSERELNRIEVLSQVTQGRMTASSAADVLNLSRRQVQRLLKTFKSNGAAAIRHKARGRTSNNRIDPAIQDYAVSLVKERYVDFGPTFAAEKLAESHDLKVSRETLRKWMQDAGIWASRKQRRTFHQPRLRRECLGELIQIDGSDHRWFEHRGPACTLLVFIDDATSTLMQLRFVKSESTFSYFEALELYLEAHGRPVAFYSDKHTVFRVSNQSAKSGHGITQFGRALNELNVEILCANSSQAKGRVERANRTLQDRLVKELRLAGISDMDAANAFLPAFTERYN
;
A
#
# COMPACT_ATOMS: atom_id res chain seq x y z
N MET A 1 -10.15 -9.74 -33.89
CA MET A 1 -8.78 -9.48 -34.40
C MET A 1 -8.27 -8.23 -33.71
N SER A 2 -6.97 -8.09 -33.49
CA SER A 2 -6.38 -6.84 -32.97
C SER A 2 -6.25 -5.82 -34.10
N GLU A 3 -6.19 -4.52 -33.77
CA GLU A 3 -5.94 -3.44 -34.72
C GLU A 3 -4.70 -3.68 -35.58
N ARG A 4 -3.62 -4.19 -34.95
CA ARG A 4 -2.40 -4.59 -35.66
C ARG A 4 -2.60 -5.74 -36.66
N GLU A 5 -3.49 -6.69 -36.37
CA GLU A 5 -3.81 -7.78 -37.30
C GLU A 5 -4.62 -7.26 -38.47
N LEU A 6 -5.58 -6.35 -38.23
CA LEU A 6 -6.38 -5.72 -39.27
C LEU A 6 -5.51 -4.89 -40.22
N ASN A 7 -4.64 -4.04 -39.69
CA ASN A 7 -3.70 -3.26 -40.47
C ASN A 7 -2.77 -4.16 -41.33
N ARG A 8 -2.29 -5.28 -40.77
CA ARG A 8 -1.49 -6.26 -41.54
C ARG A 8 -2.28 -6.86 -42.70
N ILE A 9 -3.55 -7.20 -42.49
CA ILE A 9 -4.41 -7.78 -43.53
C ILE A 9 -4.61 -6.75 -44.64
N GLU A 10 -4.90 -5.51 -44.32
CA GLU A 10 -5.11 -4.42 -45.29
C GLU A 10 -3.88 -4.21 -46.16
N VAL A 11 -2.70 -4.01 -45.53
CA VAL A 11 -1.44 -3.79 -46.22
C VAL A 11 -1.07 -5.01 -47.10
N LEU A 12 -1.21 -6.24 -46.60
CA LEU A 12 -0.91 -7.45 -47.38
C LEU A 12 -1.91 -7.64 -48.55
N SER A 13 -3.16 -7.23 -48.39
CA SER A 13 -4.15 -7.21 -49.49
C SER A 13 -3.72 -6.26 -50.61
N GLN A 14 -3.25 -5.04 -50.27
CA GLN A 14 -2.78 -4.06 -51.22
C GLN A 14 -1.53 -4.58 -51.99
N VAL A 15 -0.62 -5.27 -51.32
CA VAL A 15 0.54 -5.92 -51.99
C VAL A 15 0.07 -7.03 -52.89
N THR A 16 -0.89 -7.84 -52.51
CA THR A 16 -1.40 -8.95 -53.34
C THR A 16 -2.11 -8.44 -54.58
N GLN A 17 -2.78 -7.26 -54.48
CA GLN A 17 -3.43 -6.57 -55.59
C GLN A 17 -2.48 -5.77 -56.50
N GLY A 18 -1.18 -5.77 -56.20
CA GLY A 18 -0.17 -5.04 -56.97
C GLY A 18 -0.17 -3.52 -56.71
N ARG A 19 -0.94 -3.03 -55.74
CA ARG A 19 -1.02 -1.60 -55.42
C ARG A 19 0.14 -1.09 -54.54
N MET A 20 0.86 -2.00 -53.92
CA MET A 20 1.98 -1.68 -53.03
C MET A 20 3.13 -2.70 -53.20
N THR A 21 4.35 -2.26 -53.09
CA THR A 21 5.52 -3.16 -53.12
C THR A 21 5.76 -3.81 -51.75
N ALA A 22 6.43 -4.97 -51.73
CA ALA A 22 6.80 -5.62 -50.46
C ALA A 22 7.78 -4.79 -49.60
N SER A 23 8.58 -3.91 -50.23
CA SER A 23 9.45 -2.96 -49.53
C SER A 23 8.62 -1.87 -48.82
N SER A 24 7.72 -1.21 -49.57
CA SER A 24 6.82 -0.20 -48.97
C SER A 24 5.95 -0.78 -47.87
N ALA A 25 5.47 -2.03 -48.03
CA ALA A 25 4.73 -2.73 -46.96
C ALA A 25 5.59 -3.02 -45.72
N ALA A 26 6.88 -3.26 -45.89
CA ALA A 26 7.80 -3.43 -44.77
C ALA A 26 7.96 -2.14 -43.96
N ASP A 27 8.07 -1.01 -44.62
CA ASP A 27 8.16 0.32 -44.00
C ASP A 27 6.86 0.66 -43.27
N VAL A 28 5.71 0.50 -43.91
CA VAL A 28 4.37 0.77 -43.30
C VAL A 28 4.11 -0.12 -42.07
N LEU A 29 4.47 -1.38 -42.11
CA LEU A 29 4.25 -2.34 -41.01
C LEU A 29 5.37 -2.34 -39.97
N ASN A 30 6.43 -1.57 -40.19
CA ASN A 30 7.69 -1.60 -39.42
C ASN A 30 8.22 -3.03 -39.20
N LEU A 31 8.35 -3.77 -40.34
CA LEU A 31 8.80 -5.15 -40.38
C LEU A 31 9.93 -5.27 -41.41
N SER A 32 10.75 -6.32 -41.29
CA SER A 32 11.71 -6.61 -42.34
C SER A 32 11.03 -7.11 -43.63
N ARG A 33 11.60 -6.79 -44.80
CA ARG A 33 11.08 -7.29 -46.10
C ARG A 33 10.94 -8.81 -46.14
N ARG A 34 11.87 -9.56 -45.54
CA ARG A 34 11.79 -11.03 -45.41
C ARG A 34 10.55 -11.46 -44.57
N GLN A 35 10.22 -10.72 -43.54
CA GLN A 35 9.08 -11.02 -42.73
C GLN A 35 7.73 -10.72 -43.44
N VAL A 36 7.70 -9.64 -44.23
CA VAL A 36 6.54 -9.33 -45.11
C VAL A 36 6.38 -10.42 -46.17
N GLN A 37 7.44 -10.86 -46.81
CA GLN A 37 7.33 -11.96 -47.76
C GLN A 37 6.81 -13.27 -47.15
N ARG A 38 7.23 -13.57 -45.93
CA ARG A 38 6.73 -14.75 -45.21
C ARG A 38 5.25 -14.61 -44.88
N LEU A 39 4.80 -13.43 -44.46
CA LEU A 39 3.39 -13.14 -44.20
C LEU A 39 2.55 -13.18 -45.49
N LEU A 40 3.08 -12.65 -46.63
CA LEU A 40 2.41 -12.71 -47.92
C LEU A 40 2.22 -14.15 -48.41
N LYS A 41 3.26 -15.01 -48.26
CA LYS A 41 3.15 -16.43 -48.59
C LYS A 41 2.00 -17.08 -47.80
N THR A 42 1.95 -16.84 -46.50
CA THR A 42 0.92 -17.40 -45.65
C THR A 42 -0.48 -16.80 -45.90
N PHE A 43 -0.54 -15.49 -46.22
CA PHE A 43 -1.76 -14.79 -46.57
C PHE A 43 -2.36 -15.28 -47.90
N LYS A 44 -1.52 -15.51 -48.92
CA LYS A 44 -1.94 -16.06 -50.20
C LYS A 44 -2.47 -17.48 -50.11
N SER A 45 -1.90 -18.31 -49.24
CA SER A 45 -2.36 -19.73 -49.08
C SER A 45 -3.57 -19.86 -48.20
N ASN A 46 -3.70 -19.10 -47.10
CA ASN A 46 -4.71 -19.33 -46.05
C ASN A 46 -5.58 -18.09 -45.77
N GLY A 47 -5.46 -17.03 -46.57
CA GLY A 47 -6.25 -15.82 -46.43
C GLY A 47 -6.00 -15.05 -45.13
N ALA A 48 -6.93 -14.15 -44.79
CA ALA A 48 -6.84 -13.29 -43.60
C ALA A 48 -6.76 -14.05 -42.27
N ALA A 49 -7.31 -15.24 -42.21
CA ALA A 49 -7.27 -16.08 -41.01
C ALA A 49 -5.83 -16.46 -40.60
N ALA A 50 -4.92 -16.55 -41.55
CA ALA A 50 -3.53 -16.90 -41.32
C ALA A 50 -2.70 -15.82 -40.58
N ILE A 51 -3.19 -14.57 -40.59
CA ILE A 51 -2.55 -13.42 -39.92
C ILE A 51 -2.89 -13.40 -38.43
N ARG A 52 -3.92 -14.13 -38.00
CA ARG A 52 -4.31 -14.25 -36.60
C ARG A 52 -3.16 -14.84 -35.76
N HIS A 53 -2.92 -14.28 -34.60
CA HIS A 53 -1.86 -14.75 -33.70
C HIS A 53 -2.16 -16.19 -33.24
N LYS A 54 -1.23 -17.11 -33.53
CA LYS A 54 -1.41 -18.57 -33.28
C LYS A 54 -1.58 -18.96 -31.82
N ALA A 55 -1.14 -18.11 -30.89
CA ALA A 55 -1.30 -18.36 -29.44
C ALA A 55 -2.67 -17.87 -28.90
N ARG A 56 -3.52 -17.27 -29.73
CA ARG A 56 -4.86 -16.83 -29.28
C ARG A 56 -5.73 -18.04 -28.96
N GLY A 57 -6.24 -18.10 -27.73
CA GLY A 57 -7.01 -19.22 -27.21
C GLY A 57 -6.19 -20.36 -26.63
N ARG A 58 -4.86 -20.28 -26.67
CA ARG A 58 -3.99 -21.24 -25.95
C ARG A 58 -3.90 -20.84 -24.50
N THR A 59 -4.01 -21.83 -23.61
CA THR A 59 -3.72 -21.67 -22.19
C THR A 59 -2.25 -21.26 -22.00
N SER A 60 -2.00 -20.25 -21.15
CA SER A 60 -0.63 -19.84 -20.81
C SER A 60 0.11 -20.99 -20.13
N ASN A 61 1.38 -21.19 -20.48
CA ASN A 61 2.27 -22.17 -19.81
C ASN A 61 2.43 -21.87 -18.29
N ASN A 62 2.23 -20.60 -17.90
CA ASN A 62 2.33 -20.15 -16.51
C ASN A 62 0.96 -20.11 -15.82
N ARG A 63 -0.04 -20.81 -16.36
CA ARG A 63 -1.35 -20.90 -15.70
C ARG A 63 -1.22 -21.75 -14.45
N ILE A 64 -1.64 -21.18 -13.32
CA ILE A 64 -1.74 -21.88 -12.06
C ILE A 64 -2.89 -22.90 -12.16
N ASP A 65 -2.73 -24.06 -11.53
CA ASP A 65 -3.74 -25.11 -11.50
C ASP A 65 -5.08 -24.57 -10.96
N PRO A 66 -6.20 -24.84 -11.63
CA PRO A 66 -7.53 -24.47 -11.15
C PRO A 66 -7.83 -24.96 -9.72
N ALA A 67 -7.34 -26.13 -9.33
CA ALA A 67 -7.53 -26.65 -7.97
C ALA A 67 -6.86 -25.73 -6.90
N ILE A 68 -5.69 -25.18 -7.21
CA ILE A 68 -5.01 -24.19 -6.34
C ILE A 68 -5.80 -22.88 -6.28
N GLN A 69 -6.37 -22.44 -7.40
CA GLN A 69 -7.24 -21.27 -7.46
C GLN A 69 -8.47 -21.45 -6.57
N ASP A 70 -9.19 -22.58 -6.73
CA ASP A 70 -10.40 -22.87 -5.98
C ASP A 70 -10.12 -22.98 -4.48
N TYR A 71 -9.02 -23.62 -4.12
CA TYR A 71 -8.58 -23.73 -2.72
C TYR A 71 -8.22 -22.36 -2.13
N ALA A 72 -7.46 -21.52 -2.84
CA ALA A 72 -7.13 -20.17 -2.39
C ALA A 72 -8.38 -19.31 -2.20
N VAL A 73 -9.34 -19.38 -3.13
CA VAL A 73 -10.61 -18.64 -3.05
C VAL A 73 -11.47 -19.13 -1.88
N SER A 74 -11.54 -20.45 -1.61
CA SER A 74 -12.29 -20.98 -0.47
C SER A 74 -11.70 -20.53 0.85
N LEU A 75 -10.37 -20.56 1.02
CA LEU A 75 -9.68 -20.04 2.20
C LEU A 75 -9.97 -18.55 2.44
N VAL A 76 -9.97 -17.75 1.37
CA VAL A 76 -10.31 -16.33 1.49
C VAL A 76 -11.75 -16.13 1.94
N LYS A 77 -12.71 -16.89 1.41
CA LYS A 77 -14.12 -16.82 1.79
C LYS A 77 -14.35 -17.24 3.25
N GLU A 78 -13.64 -18.26 3.73
CA GLU A 78 -13.85 -18.84 5.05
C GLU A 78 -13.12 -18.04 6.16
N ARG A 79 -11.89 -17.58 5.89
CA ARG A 79 -11.00 -17.06 6.93
C ARG A 79 -10.62 -15.60 6.75
N TYR A 80 -10.67 -15.07 5.52
CA TYR A 80 -10.12 -13.76 5.15
C TYR A 80 -11.13 -12.90 4.36
N VAL A 81 -12.42 -13.03 4.67
CA VAL A 81 -13.52 -12.43 3.89
C VAL A 81 -13.43 -10.90 3.74
N ASP A 82 -12.90 -10.21 4.75
CA ASP A 82 -12.73 -8.76 4.79
C ASP A 82 -11.30 -8.31 4.46
N PHE A 83 -10.42 -9.24 4.03
CA PHE A 83 -9.04 -8.91 3.69
C PHE A 83 -8.95 -8.41 2.25
N GLY A 84 -8.18 -7.32 2.04
CA GLY A 84 -7.82 -6.91 0.69
C GLY A 84 -6.86 -7.91 0.03
N PRO A 85 -6.80 -7.97 -1.33
CA PRO A 85 -6.02 -8.97 -2.05
C PRO A 85 -4.54 -9.03 -1.68
N THR A 86 -3.93 -7.89 -1.32
CA THR A 86 -2.53 -7.83 -0.90
C THR A 86 -2.33 -8.56 0.42
N PHE A 87 -3.13 -8.21 1.42
CA PHE A 87 -3.01 -8.80 2.75
C PHE A 87 -3.45 -10.28 2.77
N ALA A 88 -4.50 -10.62 2.00
CA ALA A 88 -4.90 -12.01 1.83
C ALA A 88 -3.79 -12.85 1.19
N ALA A 89 -3.06 -12.35 0.18
CA ALA A 89 -1.95 -13.06 -0.44
C ALA A 89 -0.78 -13.30 0.54
N GLU A 90 -0.49 -12.32 1.40
CA GLU A 90 0.51 -12.46 2.47
C GLU A 90 0.11 -13.58 3.44
N LYS A 91 -1.14 -13.60 3.91
CA LYS A 91 -1.63 -14.62 4.86
C LYS A 91 -1.76 -16.02 4.22
N LEU A 92 -2.10 -16.10 2.95
CA LEU A 92 -2.07 -17.38 2.23
C LEU A 92 -0.65 -17.96 2.17
N ALA A 93 0.36 -17.11 1.95
CA ALA A 93 1.76 -17.56 1.94
C ALA A 93 2.25 -17.93 3.35
N GLU A 94 1.95 -17.12 4.38
CA GLU A 94 2.41 -17.34 5.75
C GLU A 94 1.77 -18.56 6.42
N SER A 95 0.44 -18.69 6.30
CA SER A 95 -0.33 -19.67 7.08
C SER A 95 -0.70 -20.94 6.31
N HIS A 96 -0.61 -20.92 4.98
CA HIS A 96 -1.07 -22.03 4.11
C HIS A 96 -0.04 -22.45 3.06
N ASP A 97 1.17 -21.86 3.07
CA ASP A 97 2.24 -22.07 2.07
C ASP A 97 1.78 -21.88 0.61
N LEU A 98 0.75 -21.05 0.41
CA LEU A 98 0.19 -20.74 -0.90
C LEU A 98 0.78 -19.44 -1.45
N LYS A 99 1.84 -19.54 -2.26
CA LYS A 99 2.52 -18.38 -2.86
C LYS A 99 1.84 -17.97 -4.17
N VAL A 100 0.91 -17.02 -4.10
CA VAL A 100 0.26 -16.42 -5.26
C VAL A 100 0.51 -14.91 -5.31
N SER A 101 0.65 -14.36 -6.52
CA SER A 101 0.83 -12.92 -6.63
C SER A 101 -0.46 -12.18 -6.20
N ARG A 102 -0.31 -11.01 -5.57
CA ARG A 102 -1.44 -10.14 -5.19
C ARG A 102 -2.38 -9.85 -6.36
N GLU A 103 -1.84 -9.70 -7.57
CA GLU A 103 -2.62 -9.38 -8.76
C GLU A 103 -3.40 -10.62 -9.27
N THR A 104 -2.79 -11.80 -9.18
CA THR A 104 -3.48 -13.07 -9.49
C THR A 104 -4.63 -13.28 -8.52
N LEU A 105 -4.36 -13.15 -7.22
CA LEU A 105 -5.39 -13.31 -6.19
C LEU A 105 -6.50 -12.27 -6.34
N ARG A 106 -6.16 -11.00 -6.65
CA ARG A 106 -7.14 -9.94 -6.91
C ARG A 106 -8.12 -10.32 -8.03
N LYS A 107 -7.61 -10.87 -9.12
CA LYS A 107 -8.45 -11.34 -10.23
C LYS A 107 -9.36 -12.48 -9.80
N TRP A 108 -8.81 -13.48 -9.11
CA TRP A 108 -9.61 -14.60 -8.61
C TRP A 108 -10.71 -14.15 -7.64
N MET A 109 -10.41 -13.22 -6.74
CA MET A 109 -11.37 -12.64 -5.80
C MET A 109 -12.45 -11.82 -6.54
N GLN A 110 -12.10 -11.11 -7.62
CA GLN A 110 -13.07 -10.40 -8.47
C GLN A 110 -13.96 -11.38 -9.24
N ASP A 111 -13.38 -12.40 -9.86
CA ASP A 111 -14.12 -13.43 -10.62
C ASP A 111 -15.07 -14.21 -9.70
N ALA A 112 -14.68 -14.41 -8.44
CA ALA A 112 -15.51 -15.05 -7.40
C ALA A 112 -16.53 -14.10 -6.73
N GLY A 113 -16.58 -12.81 -7.12
CA GLY A 113 -17.51 -11.81 -6.58
C GLY A 113 -17.26 -11.36 -5.15
N ILE A 114 -16.08 -11.72 -4.56
CA ILE A 114 -15.71 -11.36 -3.18
C ILE A 114 -14.88 -10.09 -3.06
N TRP A 115 -14.45 -9.51 -4.19
CA TRP A 115 -13.71 -8.27 -4.20
C TRP A 115 -14.16 -7.34 -5.32
N ALA A 116 -14.54 -6.11 -4.95
CA ALA A 116 -14.82 -5.04 -5.90
C ALA A 116 -13.76 -3.93 -5.77
N SER A 117 -13.13 -3.55 -6.88
CA SER A 117 -12.16 -2.44 -6.84
C SER A 117 -12.89 -1.11 -6.62
N ARG A 118 -12.51 -0.34 -5.59
CA ARG A 118 -12.99 1.03 -5.44
C ARG A 118 -12.34 1.90 -6.51
N LYS A 119 -13.14 2.55 -7.36
CA LYS A 119 -12.68 3.70 -8.16
C LYS A 119 -12.36 4.84 -7.20
N GLN A 120 -11.10 4.98 -6.81
CA GLN A 120 -10.67 6.13 -6.01
C GLN A 120 -10.65 7.37 -6.90
N ARG A 121 -11.36 8.43 -6.50
CA ARG A 121 -11.15 9.77 -7.08
C ARG A 121 -9.72 10.18 -6.73
N ARG A 122 -8.92 10.50 -7.75
CA ARG A 122 -7.58 11.07 -7.55
C ARG A 122 -7.75 12.47 -6.97
N THR A 123 -7.39 12.67 -5.72
CA THR A 123 -7.22 13.98 -5.10
C THR A 123 -5.76 14.39 -5.29
N PHE A 124 -5.53 15.54 -5.92
CA PHE A 124 -4.19 16.10 -6.06
C PHE A 124 -3.83 16.79 -4.74
N HIS A 125 -2.82 16.27 -4.07
CA HIS A 125 -2.24 16.89 -2.87
C HIS A 125 -0.87 17.45 -3.24
N GLN A 126 -0.58 18.67 -2.75
CA GLN A 126 0.75 19.25 -2.90
C GLN A 126 1.72 18.45 -2.00
N PRO A 127 2.71 17.74 -2.56
CA PRO A 127 3.61 16.93 -1.75
C PRO A 127 4.56 17.83 -0.96
N ARG A 128 4.70 17.56 0.35
CA ARG A 128 5.82 18.08 1.12
C ARG A 128 7.07 17.24 0.84
N LEU A 129 8.20 17.88 0.63
CA LEU A 129 9.49 17.20 0.49
C LEU A 129 9.78 16.36 1.74
N ARG A 130 10.33 15.17 1.54
CA ARG A 130 10.78 14.30 2.60
C ARG A 130 12.06 14.85 3.21
N ARG A 131 12.31 14.54 4.47
CA ARG A 131 13.63 14.66 5.05
C ARG A 131 14.56 13.62 4.42
N GLU A 132 15.86 13.87 4.48
CA GLU A 132 16.84 13.02 3.80
C GLU A 132 17.30 11.87 4.68
N CYS A 133 17.38 12.10 6.01
CA CYS A 133 17.96 11.16 6.94
C CYS A 133 16.94 10.56 7.91
N LEU A 134 17.13 9.28 8.24
CA LEU A 134 16.43 8.60 9.33
C LEU A 134 16.67 9.32 10.66
N GLY A 135 15.63 9.53 11.46
CA GLY A 135 15.71 10.22 12.75
C GLY A 135 15.78 11.75 12.67
N GLU A 136 15.81 12.34 11.46
CA GLU A 136 15.78 13.78 11.30
C GLU A 136 14.43 14.38 11.69
N LEU A 137 13.34 13.73 11.32
CA LEU A 137 11.98 14.16 11.64
C LEU A 137 11.06 12.97 11.87
N ILE A 138 10.51 12.88 13.07
CA ILE A 138 9.55 11.85 13.42
C ILE A 138 8.17 12.45 13.51
N GLN A 139 7.25 11.98 12.67
CA GLN A 139 5.84 12.36 12.77
C GLN A 139 5.18 11.56 13.88
N ILE A 140 4.45 12.26 14.76
CA ILE A 140 3.72 11.65 15.88
C ILE A 140 2.24 11.97 15.77
N ASP A 141 1.40 10.97 16.09
CA ASP A 141 -0.05 11.08 16.04
C ASP A 141 -0.72 10.06 16.94
N GLY A 142 -1.89 10.39 17.45
CA GLY A 142 -2.79 9.45 18.10
C GLY A 142 -3.88 9.00 17.14
N SER A 143 -4.17 7.72 17.11
CA SER A 143 -5.22 7.13 16.30
C SER A 143 -6.25 6.45 17.19
N ASP A 144 -7.33 7.18 17.52
CA ASP A 144 -8.48 6.61 18.22
C ASP A 144 -9.27 5.72 17.27
N HIS A 145 -9.47 4.46 17.66
CA HIS A 145 -10.16 3.48 16.83
C HIS A 145 -10.64 2.29 17.67
N ARG A 146 -11.58 1.50 17.12
CA ARG A 146 -11.97 0.20 17.68
C ARG A 146 -10.97 -0.89 17.29
N TRP A 147 -9.75 -0.79 17.83
CA TRP A 147 -8.64 -1.68 17.48
C TRP A 147 -8.94 -3.16 17.75
N PHE A 148 -9.77 -3.43 18.75
CA PHE A 148 -10.22 -4.78 19.09
C PHE A 148 -11.60 -5.12 18.52
N GLU A 149 -12.18 -4.25 17.67
CA GLU A 149 -13.53 -4.41 17.10
C GLU A 149 -14.60 -4.50 18.23
N HIS A 150 -15.32 -5.61 18.33
CA HIS A 150 -16.28 -5.89 19.41
C HIS A 150 -15.69 -6.75 20.54
N ARG A 151 -14.42 -7.14 20.44
CA ARG A 151 -13.72 -8.04 21.37
C ARG A 151 -13.15 -7.32 22.61
N GLY A 152 -13.00 -5.99 22.52
CA GLY A 152 -12.44 -5.17 23.59
C GLY A 152 -12.86 -3.70 23.49
N PRO A 153 -12.47 -2.88 24.48
CA PRO A 153 -12.79 -1.45 24.51
C PRO A 153 -12.10 -0.69 23.41
N ALA A 154 -12.68 0.45 23.01
CA ALA A 154 -11.98 1.42 22.13
C ALA A 154 -10.77 1.99 22.88
N CYS A 155 -9.69 2.24 22.16
CA CYS A 155 -8.46 2.81 22.68
C CYS A 155 -7.71 3.55 21.58
N THR A 156 -6.68 4.30 21.97
CA THR A 156 -5.85 5.07 21.05
C THR A 156 -4.52 4.36 20.81
N LEU A 157 -4.09 4.27 19.56
CA LEU A 157 -2.74 3.87 19.19
C LEU A 157 -1.89 5.12 18.96
N LEU A 158 -0.85 5.32 19.74
CA LEU A 158 0.18 6.33 19.50
C LEU A 158 1.13 5.79 18.42
N VAL A 159 1.38 6.59 17.40
CA VAL A 159 2.19 6.21 16.23
C VAL A 159 3.31 7.20 16.05
N PHE A 160 4.54 6.72 16.03
CA PHE A 160 5.74 7.45 15.68
C PHE A 160 6.30 6.88 14.38
N ILE A 161 6.38 7.71 13.35
CA ILE A 161 6.83 7.29 12.01
C ILE A 161 7.91 8.23 11.49
N ASP A 162 8.97 7.66 10.95
CA ASP A 162 10.04 8.44 10.35
C ASP A 162 9.61 9.09 9.03
N ASP A 163 9.93 10.37 8.86
CA ASP A 163 9.55 11.16 7.69
C ASP A 163 10.32 10.75 6.43
N ALA A 164 11.58 10.40 6.55
CA ALA A 164 12.45 10.05 5.43
C ALA A 164 12.09 8.69 4.85
N THR A 165 11.99 7.67 5.69
CA THR A 165 11.85 6.27 5.31
C THR A 165 10.41 5.78 5.33
N SER A 166 9.54 6.40 6.12
CA SER A 166 8.19 5.93 6.49
C SER A 166 8.21 4.66 7.35
N THR A 167 9.31 4.38 8.02
CA THR A 167 9.46 3.29 8.99
C THR A 167 8.67 3.59 10.24
N LEU A 168 7.92 2.64 10.76
CA LEU A 168 7.29 2.71 12.08
C LEU A 168 8.38 2.60 13.14
N MET A 169 8.58 3.67 13.91
CA MET A 169 9.64 3.73 14.92
C MET A 169 9.12 3.29 16.29
N GLN A 170 7.93 3.72 16.67
CA GLN A 170 7.30 3.34 17.92
C GLN A 170 5.80 3.28 17.78
N LEU A 171 5.19 2.25 18.34
CA LEU A 171 3.75 2.07 18.48
C LEU A 171 3.42 1.79 19.94
N ARG A 172 2.32 2.36 20.47
CA ARG A 172 1.85 2.08 21.81
C ARG A 172 0.34 2.25 21.94
N PHE A 173 -0.36 1.24 22.41
CA PHE A 173 -1.76 1.34 22.81
C PHE A 173 -1.90 2.00 24.17
N VAL A 174 -2.80 2.97 24.25
CA VAL A 174 -3.14 3.72 25.46
C VAL A 174 -4.66 3.91 25.55
N LYS A 175 -5.20 4.17 26.73
CA LYS A 175 -6.64 4.42 26.91
C LYS A 175 -7.08 5.69 26.16
N SER A 176 -6.27 6.73 26.23
CA SER A 176 -6.52 8.02 25.59
C SER A 176 -5.20 8.79 25.44
N GLU A 177 -5.20 9.77 24.54
CA GLU A 177 -4.09 10.70 24.41
C GLU A 177 -3.95 11.58 25.66
N SER A 178 -2.79 11.54 26.26
CA SER A 178 -2.43 12.37 27.42
C SER A 178 -0.94 12.68 27.40
N THR A 179 -0.52 13.68 28.14
CA THR A 179 0.90 14.02 28.29
C THR A 179 1.69 12.81 28.83
N PHE A 180 1.15 12.07 29.78
CA PHE A 180 1.81 10.91 30.34
C PHE A 180 1.94 9.76 29.36
N SER A 181 0.89 9.48 28.57
CA SER A 181 0.94 8.42 27.56
C SER A 181 1.98 8.73 26.45
N TYR A 182 2.14 10.00 26.10
CA TYR A 182 3.19 10.42 25.18
C TYR A 182 4.58 10.39 25.82
N PHE A 183 4.74 10.63 27.12
CA PHE A 183 6.02 10.44 27.82
C PHE A 183 6.45 8.97 27.82
N GLU A 184 5.53 8.05 28.14
CA GLU A 184 5.83 6.62 28.07
C GLU A 184 6.24 6.15 26.66
N ALA A 185 5.54 6.63 25.64
CA ALA A 185 5.89 6.31 24.26
C ALA A 185 7.22 6.95 23.81
N LEU A 186 7.51 8.16 24.28
CA LEU A 186 8.77 8.86 24.04
C LEU A 186 9.95 8.15 24.70
N GLU A 187 9.82 7.71 25.94
CA GLU A 187 10.85 6.96 26.66
C GLU A 187 11.24 5.70 25.90
N LEU A 188 10.25 4.87 25.51
CA LEU A 188 10.49 3.67 24.70
C LEU A 188 11.14 4.00 23.34
N TYR A 189 10.72 5.09 22.70
CA TYR A 189 11.33 5.54 21.47
C TYR A 189 12.81 5.92 21.66
N LEU A 190 13.12 6.70 22.71
CA LEU A 190 14.48 7.17 22.99
C LEU A 190 15.42 6.02 23.36
N GLU A 191 14.93 5.04 24.12
CA GLU A 191 15.69 3.84 24.48
C GLU A 191 16.06 3.01 23.24
N ALA A 192 15.12 2.86 22.30
CA ALA A 192 15.31 2.02 21.11
C ALA A 192 16.11 2.73 19.99
N HIS A 193 15.94 4.04 19.82
CA HIS A 193 16.41 4.77 18.64
C HIS A 193 17.30 5.98 18.94
N GLY A 194 17.41 6.38 20.21
CA GLY A 194 18.08 7.61 20.59
C GLY A 194 17.26 8.87 20.28
N ARG A 195 17.90 10.04 20.35
CA ARG A 195 17.25 11.33 20.14
C ARG A 195 17.06 11.63 18.65
N PRO A 196 15.83 11.96 18.18
CA PRO A 196 15.64 12.55 16.87
C PRO A 196 16.06 14.03 16.87
N VAL A 197 16.19 14.63 15.69
CA VAL A 197 16.40 16.08 15.58
C VAL A 197 15.12 16.82 15.92
N ALA A 198 13.97 16.36 15.39
CA ALA A 198 12.69 16.99 15.64
C ALA A 198 11.52 16.01 15.64
N PHE A 199 10.46 16.33 16.38
CA PHE A 199 9.14 15.74 16.25
C PHE A 199 8.21 16.64 15.45
N TYR A 200 7.25 16.04 14.74
CA TYR A 200 6.22 16.72 13.96
C TYR A 200 4.84 16.23 14.38
N SER A 201 4.07 17.09 15.03
CA SER A 201 2.74 16.77 15.58
C SER A 201 1.66 17.67 14.98
N ASP A 202 0.40 17.42 15.34
CA ASP A 202 -0.67 18.39 15.18
C ASP A 202 -0.65 19.47 16.29
N LYS A 203 -1.70 20.29 16.32
CA LYS A 203 -1.89 21.31 17.35
C LYS A 203 -2.66 20.79 18.57
N HIS A 204 -2.59 19.49 18.85
CA HIS A 204 -3.22 18.93 20.04
C HIS A 204 -2.69 19.59 21.32
N THR A 205 -3.52 19.65 22.37
CA THR A 205 -3.19 20.35 23.62
C THR A 205 -1.97 19.80 24.34
N VAL A 206 -1.58 18.57 24.09
CA VAL A 206 -0.34 17.98 24.59
C VAL A 206 0.89 18.70 24.02
N PHE A 207 0.84 19.13 22.76
CA PHE A 207 1.99 19.68 22.06
C PHE A 207 2.00 21.21 22.02
N ARG A 208 0.82 21.85 22.12
CA ARG A 208 0.68 23.28 22.01
C ARG A 208 -0.34 23.84 23.00
N VAL A 209 0.01 24.93 23.66
CA VAL A 209 -0.93 25.71 24.47
C VAL A 209 -1.80 26.55 23.52
N SER A 210 -3.12 26.29 23.51
CA SER A 210 -4.07 26.98 22.63
C SER A 210 -4.56 28.32 23.18
N ASN A 211 -4.46 28.55 24.50
CA ASN A 211 -4.94 29.77 25.16
C ASN A 211 -3.82 30.81 25.25
N GLN A 212 -4.01 31.97 24.58
CA GLN A 212 -3.15 33.14 24.70
C GLN A 212 -3.16 33.77 26.10
N SER A 213 -4.12 33.42 26.96
CA SER A 213 -4.29 33.96 28.31
C SER A 213 -3.91 32.99 29.43
N ALA A 214 -3.15 31.93 29.15
CA ALA A 214 -2.67 31.02 30.17
C ALA A 214 -1.77 31.78 31.17
N LYS A 215 -2.23 31.92 32.42
CA LYS A 215 -1.55 32.65 33.51
C LYS A 215 -0.26 31.99 34.01
N SER A 216 0.11 30.83 33.47
CA SER A 216 1.34 30.11 33.83
C SER A 216 2.33 30.14 32.66
N GLY A 217 3.32 31.01 32.79
CA GLY A 217 4.62 31.08 32.08
C GLY A 217 4.74 30.49 30.68
N HIS A 218 5.20 31.24 29.75
CA HIS A 218 5.83 30.93 28.45
C HIS A 218 5.06 30.15 27.36
N GLY A 219 3.81 29.74 27.53
CA GLY A 219 3.03 29.06 26.47
C GLY A 219 3.58 27.71 26.00
N ILE A 220 4.45 27.08 26.77
CA ILE A 220 5.05 25.77 26.49
C ILE A 220 4.33 24.69 27.29
N THR A 221 3.96 23.58 26.65
CA THR A 221 3.39 22.42 27.32
C THR A 221 4.45 21.63 28.10
N GLN A 222 4.03 20.78 29.04
CA GLN A 222 4.98 19.90 29.77
C GLN A 222 5.76 18.99 28.83
N PHE A 223 5.10 18.48 27.78
CA PHE A 223 5.76 17.67 26.77
C PHE A 223 6.78 18.49 25.97
N GLY A 224 6.41 19.69 25.54
CA GLY A 224 7.32 20.61 24.86
C GLY A 224 8.51 21.02 25.70
N ARG A 225 8.31 21.19 27.04
CA ARG A 225 9.41 21.49 27.96
C ARG A 225 10.40 20.33 28.05
N ALA A 226 9.91 19.11 28.22
CA ALA A 226 10.76 17.92 28.27
C ALA A 226 11.56 17.73 26.97
N LEU A 227 10.95 17.96 25.81
CA LEU A 227 11.66 17.92 24.53
C LEU A 227 12.75 19.00 24.45
N ASN A 228 12.47 20.19 24.92
CA ASN A 228 13.46 21.28 24.96
C ASN A 228 14.66 20.92 25.88
N GLU A 229 14.42 20.33 27.05
CA GLU A 229 15.48 19.84 27.94
C GLU A 229 16.32 18.72 27.27
N LEU A 230 15.70 17.91 26.42
CA LEU A 230 16.38 16.89 25.62
C LEU A 230 17.05 17.46 24.35
N ASN A 231 16.94 18.75 24.09
CA ASN A 231 17.43 19.40 22.89
C ASN A 231 16.82 18.79 21.60
N VAL A 232 15.51 18.55 21.63
CA VAL A 232 14.71 18.02 20.50
C VAL A 232 13.67 19.07 20.14
N GLU A 233 13.60 19.43 18.87
CA GLU A 233 12.62 20.39 18.37
C GLU A 233 11.22 19.77 18.25
N ILE A 234 10.17 20.55 18.52
CA ILE A 234 8.80 20.15 18.21
C ILE A 234 8.16 21.11 17.23
N LEU A 235 7.77 20.60 16.07
CA LEU A 235 7.12 21.32 14.99
C LEU A 235 5.64 20.97 14.97
N CYS A 236 4.75 21.97 15.04
CA CYS A 236 3.31 21.76 14.95
C CYS A 236 2.80 22.01 13.53
N ALA A 237 2.12 21.05 12.95
CA ALA A 237 1.53 21.13 11.62
C ALA A 237 0.45 22.24 11.56
N ASN A 238 0.47 23.05 10.50
CA ASN A 238 -0.56 24.05 10.25
C ASN A 238 -1.77 23.48 9.48
N SER A 239 -1.62 22.28 8.89
CA SER A 239 -2.70 21.60 8.15
C SER A 239 -2.54 20.08 8.27
N SER A 240 -3.65 19.34 8.16
CA SER A 240 -3.66 17.87 8.13
C SER A 240 -2.83 17.31 6.98
N GLN A 241 -2.81 17.99 5.83
CA GLN A 241 -2.03 17.59 4.65
C GLN A 241 -0.52 17.50 4.93
N ALA A 242 -0.02 18.31 5.86
CA ALA A 242 1.38 18.31 6.26
C ALA A 242 1.80 17.02 7.01
N LYS A 243 0.84 16.27 7.58
CA LYS A 243 1.02 14.98 8.30
C LYS A 243 0.68 13.76 7.43
N GLY A 244 0.68 13.88 6.11
CA GLY A 244 0.20 12.85 5.19
C GLY A 244 0.87 11.47 5.31
N ARG A 245 2.02 11.34 5.99
CA ARG A 245 2.66 10.04 6.24
C ARG A 245 2.02 9.31 7.39
N VAL A 246 1.92 9.95 8.55
CA VAL A 246 1.29 9.35 9.72
C VAL A 246 -0.19 9.07 9.48
N GLU A 247 -0.91 9.95 8.76
CA GLU A 247 -2.30 9.70 8.35
C GLU A 247 -2.43 8.46 7.45
N ARG A 248 -1.49 8.27 6.52
CA ARG A 248 -1.45 7.08 5.66
C ARG A 248 -1.08 5.84 6.46
N ALA A 249 -0.13 5.93 7.39
CA ALA A 249 0.22 4.85 8.29
C ALA A 249 -0.99 4.46 9.16
N ASN A 250 -1.67 5.43 9.78
CA ASN A 250 -2.87 5.20 10.57
C ASN A 250 -3.95 4.46 9.78
N ARG A 251 -4.21 4.87 8.54
CA ARG A 251 -5.18 4.16 7.67
C ARG A 251 -4.76 2.71 7.39
N THR A 252 -3.49 2.47 7.15
CA THR A 252 -2.96 1.12 6.91
C THR A 252 -3.01 0.28 8.17
N LEU A 253 -2.66 0.86 9.33
CA LEU A 253 -2.72 0.19 10.62
C LEU A 253 -4.15 -0.15 11.02
N GLN A 254 -5.10 0.77 10.84
CA GLN A 254 -6.54 0.52 11.06
C GLN A 254 -7.08 -0.63 10.21
N ASP A 255 -6.54 -0.85 9.02
CA ASP A 255 -6.90 -2.00 8.19
C ASP A 255 -6.15 -3.29 8.60
N ARG A 256 -4.81 -3.21 8.74
CA ARG A 256 -3.96 -4.40 8.94
C ARG A 256 -3.83 -4.83 10.39
N LEU A 257 -3.49 -3.91 11.29
CA LEU A 257 -3.22 -4.25 12.70
C LEU A 257 -4.47 -4.78 13.41
N VAL A 258 -5.66 -4.22 13.12
CA VAL A 258 -6.94 -4.76 13.64
C VAL A 258 -7.10 -6.23 13.28
N LYS A 259 -6.81 -6.60 12.05
CA LYS A 259 -6.92 -7.97 11.54
C LYS A 259 -5.84 -8.90 12.10
N GLU A 260 -4.62 -8.39 12.27
CA GLU A 260 -3.53 -9.13 12.92
C GLU A 260 -3.86 -9.43 14.39
N LEU A 261 -4.36 -8.45 15.14
CA LEU A 261 -4.80 -8.64 16.52
C LEU A 261 -5.96 -9.65 16.62
N ARG A 262 -6.88 -9.64 15.65
CA ARG A 262 -7.96 -10.61 15.57
C ARG A 262 -7.43 -12.03 15.31
N LEU A 263 -6.51 -12.19 14.37
CA LEU A 263 -5.90 -13.50 14.06
C LEU A 263 -5.10 -14.04 15.25
N ALA A 264 -4.46 -13.16 16.01
CA ALA A 264 -3.72 -13.53 17.22
C ALA A 264 -4.61 -13.74 18.46
N GLY A 265 -5.93 -13.52 18.36
CA GLY A 265 -6.86 -13.64 19.46
C GLY A 265 -6.72 -12.56 20.53
N ILE A 266 -6.07 -11.44 20.23
CA ILE A 266 -5.77 -10.36 21.17
C ILE A 266 -6.97 -9.41 21.29
N SER A 267 -7.38 -9.10 22.51
CA SER A 267 -8.55 -8.27 22.82
C SER A 267 -8.34 -7.22 23.91
N ASP A 268 -7.15 -7.12 24.46
CA ASP A 268 -6.76 -6.16 25.49
C ASP A 268 -5.48 -5.40 25.15
N MET A 269 -5.26 -4.26 25.82
CA MET A 269 -4.14 -3.36 25.51
C MET A 269 -2.79 -3.92 25.91
N ASP A 270 -2.71 -4.68 27.01
CA ASP A 270 -1.43 -5.17 27.52
C ASP A 270 -0.87 -6.24 26.58
N ALA A 271 -1.72 -7.21 26.18
CA ALA A 271 -1.37 -8.22 25.19
C ALA A 271 -1.08 -7.58 23.82
N ALA A 272 -1.84 -6.54 23.46
CA ALA A 272 -1.58 -5.81 22.21
C ALA A 272 -0.24 -5.08 22.25
N ASN A 273 0.11 -4.41 23.33
CA ASN A 273 1.42 -3.76 23.48
C ASN A 273 2.56 -4.77 23.43
N ALA A 274 2.40 -5.95 24.01
CA ALA A 274 3.38 -7.03 23.92
C ALA A 274 3.53 -7.59 22.48
N PHE A 275 2.49 -7.50 21.65
CA PHE A 275 2.49 -7.94 20.26
C PHE A 275 3.15 -6.93 19.30
N LEU A 276 3.08 -5.62 19.61
CA LEU A 276 3.52 -4.54 18.71
C LEU A 276 4.98 -4.66 18.24
N PRO A 277 5.99 -5.04 19.06
CA PRO A 277 7.37 -5.14 18.57
C PRO A 277 7.52 -6.11 17.40
N ALA A 278 7.00 -7.33 17.52
CA ALA A 278 7.05 -8.35 16.47
C ALA A 278 6.22 -7.94 15.22
N PHE A 279 5.10 -7.24 15.42
CA PHE A 279 4.33 -6.68 14.32
C PHE A 279 5.11 -5.59 13.58
N THR A 280 5.76 -4.67 14.30
CA THR A 280 6.52 -3.55 13.73
C THR A 280 7.71 -4.05 12.89
N GLU A 281 8.42 -5.07 13.38
CA GLU A 281 9.52 -5.69 12.65
C GLU A 281 9.07 -6.29 11.31
N ARG A 282 7.92 -6.97 11.28
CA ARG A 282 7.37 -7.53 10.04
C ARG A 282 6.77 -6.49 9.09
N TYR A 283 6.32 -5.36 9.64
CA TYR A 283 5.70 -4.29 8.87
C TYR A 283 6.72 -3.45 8.12
N ASN A 284 7.89 -3.17 8.70
CA ASN A 284 8.97 -2.36 8.15
C ASN A 284 9.81 -3.11 7.12
#